data_30a7d64ebc23cee362d8c3edcf79223b
#
_entry.id   30a7d64ebc23cee362d8c3edcf79223b
#
_cell.length_a   1.000
_cell.length_b   1.000
_cell.length_c   1.000
_cell.angle_alpha   90.00
_cell.angle_beta   90.00
_cell.angle_gamma   90.00
#
_symmetry.space_group_name_H-M   'P 1'
#
loop_
_entity.id
_entity.type
_entity.pdbx_description
1 polymer ?
#
loop_
_entity_poly.entity_id
_entity_poly.type
_entity_poly.pdbx_seq_one_letter_code
_entity_poly.pdbx_strand_id
1 'polypeptide(L)'
;MVKEIQFQRSKQRIFAMDENYNVIGDWECRDNFVPGYNEAGDPRGSLPDGVYTNVSAEVTNGAYGDAYGTFYITTHDPRARDIHGGGSGLPNPFAGRQGWVPTYGCLRMQNIDGEELSRMIIAAGNNVVL
;
A
#
# COMPACT_ATOMS: atom_id res chain seq x y z
N MET A 1 -16.06 5.62 9.93
CA MET A 1 -14.64 6.00 9.80
C MET A 1 -13.80 4.74 9.79
N VAL A 2 -12.78 4.68 8.99
CA VAL A 2 -11.93 3.49 8.94
C VAL A 2 -11.21 3.28 10.28
N LYS A 3 -11.21 2.05 10.76
CA LYS A 3 -10.54 1.65 12.00
C LYS A 3 -9.41 0.69 11.71
N GLU A 4 -9.61 -0.24 10.78
CA GLU A 4 -8.68 -1.29 10.42
C GLU A 4 -8.66 -1.46 8.91
N ILE A 5 -7.50 -1.77 8.38
CA ILE A 5 -7.36 -2.28 7.02
C ILE A 5 -6.78 -3.68 7.09
N GLN A 6 -7.16 -4.55 6.17
CA GLN A 6 -6.73 -5.93 6.14
C GLN A 6 -6.29 -6.32 4.73
N PHE A 7 -5.03 -6.70 4.58
CA PHE A 7 -4.54 -7.29 3.34
C PHE A 7 -4.69 -8.80 3.40
N GLN A 8 -5.44 -9.36 2.46
CA GLN A 8 -5.61 -10.81 2.33
C GLN A 8 -4.77 -11.29 1.14
N ARG A 9 -3.62 -11.89 1.44
CA ARG A 9 -2.64 -12.33 0.43
C ARG A 9 -3.23 -13.36 -0.52
N SER A 10 -4.00 -14.30 -0.04
CA SER A 10 -4.64 -15.32 -0.88
C SER A 10 -5.59 -14.74 -1.91
N LYS A 11 -6.16 -13.58 -1.66
CA LYS A 11 -7.10 -12.90 -2.55
C LYS A 11 -6.45 -11.77 -3.34
N GLN A 12 -5.26 -11.31 -2.93
CA GLN A 12 -4.61 -10.11 -3.45
C GLN A 12 -5.58 -8.92 -3.42
N ARG A 13 -6.18 -8.72 -2.25
CA ARG A 13 -7.11 -7.61 -1.98
C ARG A 13 -6.85 -7.03 -0.61
N ILE A 14 -7.17 -5.74 -0.49
CA ILE A 14 -7.13 -5.02 0.77
C ILE A 14 -8.53 -4.48 1.09
N PHE A 15 -8.94 -4.66 2.33
CA PHE A 15 -10.26 -4.26 2.82
C PHE A 15 -10.11 -3.17 3.86
N ALA A 16 -10.98 -2.18 3.84
CA ALA A 16 -11.10 -1.19 4.91
C ALA A 16 -12.37 -1.49 5.71
N MET A 17 -12.25 -1.47 7.03
CA MET A 17 -13.34 -1.78 7.96
C MET A 17 -13.53 -0.66 8.98
N ASP A 18 -14.77 -0.43 9.37
CA ASP A 18 -15.12 0.52 10.42
C ASP A 18 -15.03 -0.11 11.82
N GLU A 19 -15.45 0.62 12.85
CA GLU A 19 -15.42 0.18 14.25
C GLU A 19 -16.28 -1.05 14.52
N ASN A 20 -17.26 -1.32 13.66
CA ASN A 20 -18.18 -2.45 13.79
C ASN A 20 -17.81 -3.60 12.83
N TYR A 21 -16.60 -3.55 12.25
CA TYR A 21 -16.10 -4.52 11.26
C TYR A 21 -16.94 -4.60 9.98
N ASN A 22 -17.69 -3.54 9.66
CA ASN A 22 -18.31 -3.42 8.35
C ASN A 22 -17.23 -3.07 7.31
N VAL A 23 -17.26 -3.76 6.18
CA VAL A 23 -16.36 -3.45 5.06
C VAL A 23 -16.86 -2.17 4.39
N ILE A 24 -16.03 -1.14 4.44
CA ILE A 24 -16.33 0.17 3.86
C ILE A 24 -15.44 0.48 2.65
N GLY A 25 -14.54 -0.41 2.32
CA GLY A 25 -13.71 -0.34 1.12
C GLY A 25 -13.12 -1.69 0.78
N ASP A 26 -12.90 -1.94 -0.51
CA ASP A 26 -12.42 -3.22 -1.03
C ASP A 26 -11.74 -2.95 -2.38
N TRP A 27 -10.42 -3.18 -2.44
CA TRP A 27 -9.63 -2.89 -3.62
C TRP A 27 -8.64 -4.01 -3.92
N GLU A 28 -8.22 -4.12 -5.18
CA GLU A 28 -7.11 -4.97 -5.55
C GLU A 28 -5.80 -4.41 -4.97
N CYS A 29 -4.97 -5.30 -4.42
CA CYS A 29 -3.69 -4.95 -3.83
C CYS A 29 -2.76 -6.14 -4.04
N ARG A 30 -1.59 -5.90 -4.62
CA ARG A 30 -0.67 -6.98 -5.00
C ARG A 30 0.64 -6.91 -4.22
N ASP A 31 1.15 -8.07 -3.84
CA ASP A 31 2.40 -8.22 -3.10
C ASP A 31 3.53 -8.87 -3.92
N ASN A 32 3.41 -8.90 -5.23
CA ASN A 32 4.45 -9.42 -6.11
C ASN A 32 5.76 -8.65 -5.92
N PHE A 33 6.87 -9.36 -5.78
CA PHE A 33 8.17 -8.72 -5.58
C PHE A 33 9.22 -9.28 -6.55
N VAL A 34 10.24 -8.45 -6.81
CA VAL A 34 11.41 -8.86 -7.61
C VAL A 34 12.33 -9.70 -6.72
N PRO A 35 12.70 -10.94 -7.11
CA PRO A 35 13.62 -11.76 -6.33
C PRO A 35 15.00 -11.11 -6.17
N GLY A 36 15.73 -11.51 -5.13
CA GLY A 36 17.08 -11.04 -4.88
C GLY A 36 17.24 -10.48 -3.47
N TYR A 37 18.20 -9.57 -3.31
CA TYR A 37 18.53 -8.98 -2.02
C TYR A 37 18.35 -7.47 -2.07
N ASN A 38 18.02 -6.86 -0.92
CA ASN A 38 17.95 -5.42 -0.78
C ASN A 38 19.37 -4.84 -0.53
N GLU A 39 19.45 -3.52 -0.39
CA GLU A 39 20.73 -2.82 -0.16
C GLU A 39 21.40 -3.23 1.16
N ALA A 40 20.61 -3.65 2.15
CA ALA A 40 21.15 -4.12 3.44
C ALA A 40 21.60 -5.58 3.41
N GLY A 41 21.48 -6.27 2.26
CA GLY A 41 21.86 -7.68 2.13
C GLY A 41 20.79 -8.67 2.58
N ASP A 42 19.58 -8.22 2.89
CA ASP A 42 18.47 -9.09 3.25
C ASP A 42 17.75 -9.61 2.02
N PRO A 43 17.22 -10.86 2.05
CA PRO A 43 16.39 -11.35 0.96
C PRO A 43 15.15 -10.46 0.77
N ARG A 44 14.84 -10.12 -0.48
CA ARG A 44 13.58 -9.44 -0.78
C ARG A 44 12.41 -10.36 -0.52
N GLY A 45 11.32 -9.80 -0.03
CA GLY A 45 10.11 -10.55 0.26
C GLY A 45 8.97 -9.61 0.57
N SER A 46 7.75 -10.13 0.50
CA SER A 46 6.54 -9.37 0.81
C SER A 46 6.52 -8.96 2.28
N LEU A 47 5.71 -7.93 2.57
CA LEU A 47 5.39 -7.55 3.95
C LEU A 47 4.91 -8.78 4.72
N PRO A 48 5.56 -9.15 5.86
CA PRO A 48 5.17 -10.33 6.62
C PRO A 48 3.74 -10.23 7.15
N ASP A 49 3.10 -11.38 7.33
CA ASP A 49 1.84 -11.45 8.06
C ASP A 49 2.05 -10.95 9.49
N GLY A 50 1.07 -10.22 10.00
CA GLY A 50 1.13 -9.67 11.34
C GLY A 50 0.20 -8.49 11.50
N VAL A 51 0.30 -7.83 12.65
CA VAL A 51 -0.47 -6.65 12.97
C VAL A 51 0.46 -5.43 12.99
N TYR A 52 0.08 -4.40 12.24
CA TYR A 52 0.83 -3.15 12.13
C TYR A 52 -0.04 -2.02 12.68
N THR A 53 0.48 -1.28 13.64
CA THR A 53 -0.26 -0.21 14.31
C THR A 53 0.19 1.17 13.83
N ASN A 54 -0.61 2.18 14.10
CA ASN A 54 -0.33 3.58 13.75
C ASN A 54 -0.06 3.77 12.24
N VAL A 55 -0.75 3.00 11.40
CA VAL A 55 -0.64 3.14 9.96
C VAL A 55 -1.10 4.53 9.55
N SER A 56 -0.26 5.21 8.78
CA SER A 56 -0.49 6.58 8.34
C SER A 56 -0.39 6.68 6.83
N ALA A 57 -1.00 7.70 6.26
CA ALA A 57 -1.05 7.86 4.82
C ALA A 57 -0.85 9.30 4.39
N GLU A 58 -0.44 9.48 3.14
CA GLU A 58 -0.40 10.77 2.48
C GLU A 58 -0.76 10.63 1.00
N VAL A 59 -1.36 11.66 0.45
CA VAL A 59 -1.58 11.80 -0.99
C VAL A 59 -0.44 12.68 -1.51
N THR A 60 0.46 12.08 -2.27
CA THR A 60 1.75 12.70 -2.62
C THR A 60 1.74 13.47 -3.93
N ASN A 61 0.74 13.22 -4.78
CA ASN A 61 0.63 13.80 -6.13
C ASN A 61 1.89 13.56 -6.99
N GLY A 62 2.58 12.45 -6.77
CA GLY A 62 3.76 12.10 -7.53
C GLY A 62 5.09 12.58 -6.95
N ALA A 63 5.08 13.16 -5.75
CA ALA A 63 6.28 13.76 -5.14
C ALA A 63 7.42 12.77 -4.93
N TYR A 64 7.13 11.48 -4.76
CA TYR A 64 8.14 10.44 -4.51
C TYR A 64 8.63 9.73 -5.78
N GLY A 65 8.12 10.12 -6.95
CA GLY A 65 8.58 9.61 -8.25
C GLY A 65 7.79 8.44 -8.79
N ASP A 66 8.22 7.95 -9.94
CA ASP A 66 7.53 6.94 -10.74
C ASP A 66 7.27 5.64 -9.98
N ALA A 67 8.22 5.20 -9.16
CA ALA A 67 8.13 3.93 -8.45
C ALA A 67 7.03 3.90 -7.40
N TYR A 68 6.58 5.07 -6.92
CA TYR A 68 5.68 5.20 -5.78
C TYR A 68 4.29 5.75 -6.12
N GLY A 69 4.13 6.38 -7.29
CA GLY A 69 2.85 6.91 -7.75
C GLY A 69 2.37 8.13 -6.98
N THR A 70 1.07 8.17 -6.66
CA THR A 70 0.40 9.37 -6.18
C THR A 70 -0.01 9.34 -4.72
N PHE A 71 0.26 8.25 -4.00
CA PHE A 71 -0.04 8.09 -2.58
C PHE A 71 1.02 7.24 -1.90
N TYR A 72 1.09 7.29 -0.58
CA TYR A 72 2.00 6.47 0.21
C TYR A 72 1.37 6.15 1.57
N ILE A 73 1.31 4.86 1.92
CA ILE A 73 0.79 4.40 3.21
C ILE A 73 1.93 3.73 3.96
N THR A 74 2.28 4.29 5.12
CA THR A 74 3.38 3.83 5.94
C THR A 74 2.88 2.79 6.96
N THR A 75 3.45 1.59 6.91
CA THR A 75 3.11 0.49 7.81
C THR A 75 3.95 0.47 9.08
N HIS A 76 5.08 1.18 9.10
CA HIS A 76 6.12 1.12 10.13
C HIS A 76 6.87 -0.23 10.19
N ASP A 77 6.80 -1.02 9.12
CA ASP A 77 7.63 -2.21 8.99
C ASP A 77 9.12 -1.82 9.07
N PRO A 78 9.97 -2.56 9.82
CA PRO A 78 11.40 -2.23 9.94
C PRO A 78 12.16 -2.17 8.62
N ARG A 79 11.70 -2.87 7.59
CA ARG A 79 12.29 -2.82 6.25
C ARG A 79 11.56 -1.84 5.32
N ALA A 80 10.70 -1.01 5.85
CA ALA A 80 9.92 -0.02 5.10
C ALA A 80 9.13 -0.65 3.95
N ARG A 81 8.53 -1.81 4.17
CA ARG A 81 7.62 -2.43 3.21
C ARG A 81 6.23 -1.84 3.38
N ASP A 82 5.99 -0.80 2.64
CA ASP A 82 4.79 0.03 2.76
C ASP A 82 3.80 -0.25 1.62
N ILE A 83 2.77 0.56 1.50
CA ILE A 83 1.76 0.43 0.44
C ILE A 83 1.83 1.69 -0.43
N HIS A 84 1.98 1.50 -1.75
CA HIS A 84 2.05 2.62 -2.68
C HIS A 84 1.53 2.22 -4.07
N GLY A 85 1.43 3.20 -4.95
CA GLY A 85 1.06 2.99 -6.34
C GLY A 85 2.25 3.02 -7.28
N GLY A 86 2.05 3.59 -8.45
CA GLY A 86 3.09 3.80 -9.45
C GLY A 86 3.65 2.52 -10.04
N GLY A 87 4.87 2.61 -10.49
CA GLY A 87 5.63 1.51 -11.06
C GLY A 87 6.64 2.01 -12.08
N SER A 88 7.93 1.78 -11.82
CA SER A 88 8.98 2.12 -12.77
C SER A 88 8.81 1.32 -14.06
N GLY A 89 8.93 1.99 -15.20
CA GLY A 89 8.78 1.36 -16.51
C GLY A 89 7.35 1.31 -17.05
N LEU A 90 6.34 1.70 -16.28
CA LEU A 90 4.98 1.84 -16.79
C LEU A 90 4.87 3.07 -17.70
N PRO A 91 3.99 3.03 -18.72
CA PRO A 91 3.82 4.18 -19.64
C PRO A 91 3.39 5.46 -18.92
N ASN A 92 2.52 5.35 -17.91
CA ASN A 92 2.10 6.47 -17.09
C ASN A 92 1.94 6.03 -15.64
N PRO A 93 3.03 6.08 -14.84
CA PRO A 93 2.99 5.61 -13.46
C PRO A 93 2.13 6.46 -12.53
N PHE A 94 1.73 7.65 -12.95
CA PHE A 94 0.86 8.55 -12.17
C PHE A 94 -0.61 8.51 -12.60
N ALA A 95 -0.96 7.70 -13.57
CA ALA A 95 -2.35 7.53 -13.98
C ALA A 95 -3.17 6.90 -12.84
N GLY A 96 -4.47 7.18 -12.78
CA GLY A 96 -5.37 6.57 -11.81
C GLY A 96 -5.32 5.05 -11.85
N ARG A 97 -5.34 4.47 -13.04
CA ARG A 97 -5.12 3.05 -13.32
C ARG A 97 -3.80 2.87 -14.05
N GLN A 98 -2.71 2.91 -13.30
CA GLN A 98 -1.37 2.89 -13.87
C GLN A 98 -0.92 1.54 -14.45
N GLY A 99 -1.56 0.45 -14.04
CA GLY A 99 -1.12 -0.91 -14.35
C GLY A 99 -0.30 -1.53 -13.23
N TRP A 100 0.34 -2.67 -13.52
CA TRP A 100 1.01 -3.48 -12.49
C TRP A 100 2.43 -3.85 -12.91
N VAL A 101 3.36 -3.66 -11.97
CA VAL A 101 4.71 -4.24 -12.01
C VAL A 101 5.08 -4.66 -10.59
N PRO A 102 5.99 -5.63 -10.41
CA PRO A 102 6.45 -6.05 -9.08
C PRO A 102 7.15 -4.93 -8.32
N THR A 103 7.17 -5.04 -6.99
CA THR A 103 7.92 -4.17 -6.08
C THR A 103 9.18 -4.87 -5.57
N TYR A 104 9.86 -4.27 -4.59
CA TYR A 104 10.95 -4.89 -3.83
C TYR A 104 10.47 -5.44 -2.48
N GLY A 105 9.16 -5.55 -2.27
CA GLY A 105 8.55 -6.09 -1.06
C GLY A 105 7.34 -5.31 -0.56
N CYS A 106 7.12 -4.10 -1.08
CA CYS A 106 5.93 -3.31 -0.77
C CYS A 106 4.66 -3.92 -1.38
N LEU A 107 3.53 -3.54 -0.83
CA LEU A 107 2.24 -3.78 -1.43
C LEU A 107 1.96 -2.69 -2.45
N ARG A 108 1.35 -3.04 -3.57
CA ARG A 108 1.00 -2.08 -4.61
C ARG A 108 -0.50 -2.06 -4.86
N MET A 109 -1.05 -0.86 -4.94
CA MET A 109 -2.43 -0.61 -5.35
C MET A 109 -2.43 0.27 -6.61
N GLN A 110 -3.57 0.30 -7.33
CA GLN A 110 -3.74 1.33 -8.35
C GLN A 110 -3.81 2.70 -7.67
N ASN A 111 -3.27 3.73 -8.31
CA ASN A 111 -3.19 5.07 -7.73
C ASN A 111 -4.55 5.58 -7.25
N ILE A 112 -5.58 5.46 -8.07
CA ILE A 112 -6.93 5.96 -7.71
C ILE A 112 -7.48 5.26 -6.46
N ASP A 113 -7.26 3.96 -6.34
CA ASP A 113 -7.73 3.16 -5.21
C ASP A 113 -6.95 3.50 -3.94
N GLY A 114 -5.64 3.60 -4.06
CA GLY A 114 -4.76 3.96 -2.94
C GLY A 114 -4.96 5.38 -2.45
N GLU A 115 -5.26 6.32 -3.33
CA GLU A 115 -5.63 7.68 -2.95
C GLU A 115 -6.92 7.69 -2.13
N GLU A 116 -7.92 6.91 -2.53
CA GLU A 116 -9.17 6.79 -1.78
C GLU A 116 -8.92 6.22 -0.39
N LEU A 117 -8.19 5.12 -0.30
CA LEU A 117 -7.82 4.52 0.99
C LEU A 117 -6.99 5.48 1.84
N SER A 118 -6.05 6.19 1.24
CA SER A 118 -5.20 7.16 1.94
C SER A 118 -6.04 8.28 2.56
N ARG A 119 -7.02 8.82 1.83
CA ARG A 119 -7.92 9.83 2.37
C ARG A 119 -8.74 9.32 3.55
N MET A 120 -9.18 8.07 3.51
CA MET A 120 -9.89 7.44 4.62
C MET A 120 -9.01 7.31 5.86
N ILE A 121 -7.75 6.91 5.70
CA ILE A 121 -6.77 6.80 6.79
C ILE A 121 -6.48 8.19 7.38
N ILE A 122 -6.26 9.19 6.55
CA ILE A 122 -6.02 10.57 6.99
C ILE A 122 -7.22 11.10 7.78
N ALA A 123 -8.43 10.88 7.29
CA ALA A 123 -9.66 11.30 7.97
C ALA A 123 -9.83 10.62 9.33
N ALA A 124 -9.28 9.44 9.51
CA ALA A 124 -9.27 8.72 10.79
C ALA A 124 -8.12 9.13 11.73
N GLY A 125 -7.33 10.16 11.36
CA GLY A 125 -6.25 10.70 12.17
C GLY A 125 -4.91 9.98 12.05
N ASN A 126 -4.69 9.20 10.97
CA ASN A 126 -3.45 8.45 10.74
C ASN A 126 -3.12 7.48 11.88
N ASN A 127 -4.12 6.77 12.37
CA ASN A 127 -3.96 5.83 13.47
C ASN A 127 -4.82 4.59 13.21
N VAL A 128 -4.54 3.93 12.10
CA VAL A 128 -5.28 2.75 11.65
C VAL A 128 -4.43 1.51 11.90
N VAL A 129 -5.09 0.39 12.10
CA VAL A 129 -4.45 -0.93 12.26
C VAL A 129 -4.52 -1.67 10.92
N LEU A 130 -3.40 -2.24 10.49
CA LEU A 130 -3.31 -3.08 9.30
C LEU A 130 -3.32 -4.56 9.68
#